data_65bf79d1fd292ac0dae7466ec3bc1e8b
#
_entry.id   65bf79d1fd292ac0dae7466ec3bc1e8b
#
_cell.length_a   1.000
_cell.length_b   1.000
_cell.length_c   1.000
_cell.angle_alpha   90.00
_cell.angle_beta   90.00
_cell.angle_gamma   90.00
#
_symmetry.space_group_name_H-M   'P 1'
#
loop_
_entity.id
_entity.type
_entity.pdbx_description
1 polymer ?
#
loop_
_entity_poly.entity_id
_entity_poly.type
_entity_poly.pdbx_seq_one_letter_code
_entity_poly.pdbx_strand_id
1 'polypeptide(L)'
;MQQGHSTSNGTSRYARRYPQFDEFFIEAQGLTVSSLGIGSYLGGADDDTSRAYEEAVSTAVQSGINFIDTSLNYRNQLSERNIGAALERLLQSGKIARDEFAISTKAGYLVAGAVTSAVVEKADVVGEGHAMSPRFLTDQLYRSRKNLGLATIDVFYLHNPEVELDELGEDEFYTRVEAAFAMLEEAVSDGKIRYYGAATWGGFRQAENGLSLRRMEEIARSIAGGLHKFRFIQLPFNLAMPEALQLRDEAGRSVLDHAVDLDISVVASASILQSRLAQGLPGVLHERLKGLETDAQRAIQFTRSTPGIDVALVGMSKAAHVSENLGVAHVPPVELADYLQLFRQ
;
A
#
# COMPACT_ATOMS: atom_id res chain seq x y z
N MET A 1 9.38 21.41 0.55
CA MET A 1 8.38 20.34 0.33
C MET A 1 7.36 20.83 -0.70
N GLN A 2 7.10 20.01 -1.70
CA GLN A 2 6.09 20.25 -2.74
C GLN A 2 4.69 20.31 -2.11
N GLN A 3 3.94 21.37 -2.41
CA GLN A 3 2.57 21.56 -1.93
C GLN A 3 1.55 20.73 -2.73
N GLY A 4 0.40 20.47 -2.12
CA GLY A 4 -0.69 19.73 -2.75
C GLY A 4 -0.67 18.24 -2.42
N HIS A 5 -1.68 17.55 -2.94
CA HIS A 5 -1.92 16.11 -2.79
C HIS A 5 -2.66 15.58 -4.03
N SER A 6 -2.85 14.25 -4.13
CA SER A 6 -3.67 13.65 -5.19
C SER A 6 -5.10 14.19 -5.17
N THR A 7 -5.70 14.40 -6.32
CA THR A 7 -7.09 14.84 -6.44
C THR A 7 -7.84 13.99 -7.46
N SER A 8 -9.17 13.92 -7.36
CA SER A 8 -10.01 13.22 -8.36
C SER A 8 -9.74 13.74 -9.77
N ASN A 9 -9.74 15.06 -9.93
CA ASN A 9 -9.47 15.68 -11.24
C ASN A 9 -8.05 15.42 -11.76
N GLY A 10 -7.04 15.48 -10.86
CA GLY A 10 -5.65 15.25 -11.23
C GLY A 10 -5.41 13.82 -11.66
N THR A 11 -5.84 12.86 -10.86
CA THR A 11 -5.65 11.43 -11.15
C THR A 11 -6.45 10.98 -12.37
N SER A 12 -7.67 11.49 -12.57
CA SER A 12 -8.44 11.27 -13.81
C SER A 12 -7.78 11.88 -15.03
N ARG A 13 -7.18 13.08 -14.89
CA ARG A 13 -6.39 13.70 -15.98
C ARG A 13 -5.19 12.85 -16.35
N TYR A 14 -4.51 12.28 -15.35
CA TYR A 14 -3.40 11.36 -15.59
C TYR A 14 -3.84 10.10 -16.32
N ALA A 15 -4.90 9.42 -15.87
CA ALA A 15 -5.42 8.22 -16.50
C ALA A 15 -5.78 8.42 -17.99
N ARG A 16 -6.37 9.56 -18.33
CA ARG A 16 -6.71 9.90 -19.72
C ARG A 16 -5.52 10.04 -20.68
N ARG A 17 -4.28 10.05 -20.19
CA ARG A 17 -3.08 10.00 -21.04
C ARG A 17 -2.83 8.61 -21.63
N TYR A 18 -3.49 7.57 -21.08
CA TYR A 18 -3.28 6.15 -21.40
C TYR A 18 -4.58 5.48 -21.89
N PRO A 19 -5.20 5.98 -22.95
CA PRO A 19 -6.47 5.45 -23.45
C PRO A 19 -6.35 4.04 -24.03
N GLN A 20 -5.12 3.55 -24.23
CA GLN A 20 -4.83 2.19 -24.71
C GLN A 20 -4.86 1.13 -23.59
N PHE A 21 -4.96 1.51 -22.32
CA PHE A 21 -5.02 0.60 -21.19
C PHE A 21 -6.47 0.18 -20.94
N ASP A 22 -6.69 -1.11 -20.83
CA ASP A 22 -8.01 -1.70 -20.71
C ASP A 22 -8.33 -2.00 -19.24
N GLU A 23 -9.31 -1.30 -18.67
CA GLU A 23 -9.74 -1.40 -17.27
C GLU A 23 -8.55 -1.41 -16.27
N PHE A 24 -7.52 -0.66 -16.59
CA PHE A 24 -6.31 -0.58 -15.77
C PHE A 24 -6.43 0.40 -14.63
N PHE A 25 -7.17 1.48 -14.84
CA PHE A 25 -7.43 2.48 -13.82
C PHE A 25 -8.74 2.20 -13.11
N ILE A 26 -8.70 2.24 -11.79
CA ILE A 26 -9.84 1.97 -10.91
C ILE A 26 -10.12 3.19 -10.01
N GLU A 27 -11.30 3.22 -9.42
CA GLU A 27 -11.68 4.23 -8.44
C GLU A 27 -11.35 3.74 -7.03
N ALA A 28 -10.54 4.49 -6.27
CA ALA A 28 -10.22 4.23 -4.88
C ALA A 28 -10.31 5.54 -4.08
N GLN A 29 -11.25 5.64 -3.14
CA GLN A 29 -11.50 6.82 -2.30
C GLN A 29 -11.57 8.13 -3.09
N GLY A 30 -12.29 8.12 -4.21
CA GLY A 30 -12.46 9.28 -5.09
C GLY A 30 -11.21 9.63 -5.92
N LEU A 31 -10.25 8.73 -6.03
CA LEU A 31 -9.05 8.86 -6.86
C LEU A 31 -9.07 7.81 -7.97
N THR A 32 -8.74 8.21 -9.18
CA THR A 32 -8.51 7.30 -10.31
C THR A 32 -7.06 6.82 -10.25
N VAL A 33 -6.83 5.59 -9.77
CA VAL A 33 -5.49 5.04 -9.60
C VAL A 33 -5.26 3.80 -10.47
N SER A 34 -4.01 3.56 -10.83
CA SER A 34 -3.62 2.32 -11.52
C SER A 34 -3.81 1.11 -10.62
N SER A 35 -4.42 0.04 -11.11
CA SER A 35 -4.59 -1.23 -10.39
C SER A 35 -3.27 -2.00 -10.15
N LEU A 36 -2.18 -1.55 -10.79
CA LEU A 36 -0.80 -1.91 -10.48
C LEU A 36 -0.11 -0.74 -9.81
N GLY A 37 0.46 -0.95 -8.61
CA GLY A 37 1.26 0.02 -7.88
C GLY A 37 2.74 -0.38 -7.82
N ILE A 38 3.62 0.61 -7.70
CA ILE A 38 5.06 0.37 -7.51
C ILE A 38 5.42 0.40 -6.02
N GLY A 39 6.07 -0.68 -5.53
CA GLY A 39 6.62 -0.81 -4.18
C GLY A 39 8.16 -0.73 -4.17
N SER A 40 8.74 -0.41 -2.99
CA SER A 40 10.17 -0.14 -2.85
C SER A 40 10.84 -0.87 -1.67
N TYR A 41 10.35 -2.07 -1.31
CA TYR A 41 10.83 -2.79 -0.12
C TYR A 41 12.22 -3.41 -0.29
N LEU A 42 12.46 -4.13 -1.39
CA LEU A 42 13.65 -4.95 -1.59
C LEU A 42 14.88 -4.13 -2.07
N GLY A 43 16.06 -4.71 -1.90
CA GLY A 43 17.31 -4.17 -2.41
C GLY A 43 18.27 -3.69 -1.33
N GLY A 44 19.54 -3.50 -1.70
CA GLY A 44 20.60 -3.02 -0.83
C GLY A 44 20.50 -1.53 -0.48
N ALA A 45 21.19 -1.13 0.57
CA ALA A 45 21.33 0.28 0.94
C ALA A 45 22.59 0.90 0.28
N ASP A 46 22.69 0.74 -1.04
CA ASP A 46 23.81 1.18 -1.86
C ASP A 46 23.35 2.16 -2.97
N ASP A 47 24.32 2.82 -3.61
CA ASP A 47 24.07 3.84 -4.62
C ASP A 47 23.52 3.25 -5.93
N ASP A 48 23.93 2.06 -6.32
CA ASP A 48 23.45 1.41 -7.55
C ASP A 48 21.98 1.06 -7.43
N THR A 49 21.58 0.46 -6.32
CA THR A 49 20.17 0.21 -5.98
C THR A 49 19.38 1.51 -5.90
N SER A 50 19.96 2.55 -5.34
CA SER A 50 19.31 3.86 -5.24
C SER A 50 19.04 4.48 -6.60
N ARG A 51 20.03 4.50 -7.51
CA ARG A 51 19.85 4.97 -8.89
C ARG A 51 18.81 4.14 -9.66
N ALA A 52 18.85 2.82 -9.49
CA ALA A 52 17.91 1.92 -10.16
C ALA A 52 16.45 2.19 -9.69
N TYR A 53 16.21 2.42 -8.39
CA TYR A 53 14.88 2.81 -7.90
C TYR A 53 14.42 4.16 -8.42
N GLU A 54 15.28 5.15 -8.47
CA GLU A 54 14.95 6.47 -9.02
C GLU A 54 14.53 6.39 -10.50
N GLU A 55 15.23 5.57 -11.27
CA GLU A 55 14.88 5.29 -12.67
C GLU A 55 13.57 4.50 -12.77
N ALA A 56 13.40 3.45 -11.97
CA ALA A 56 12.19 2.63 -11.97
C ALA A 56 10.93 3.44 -11.62
N VAL A 57 11.00 4.26 -10.57
CA VAL A 57 9.87 5.16 -10.18
C VAL A 57 9.58 6.16 -11.28
N SER A 58 10.62 6.77 -11.87
CA SER A 58 10.45 7.71 -12.98
C SER A 58 9.81 7.04 -14.20
N THR A 59 10.22 5.82 -14.52
CA THR A 59 9.64 5.03 -15.61
C THR A 59 8.18 4.67 -15.30
N ALA A 60 7.88 4.17 -14.09
CA ALA A 60 6.53 3.79 -13.68
C ALA A 60 5.55 4.96 -13.84
N VAL A 61 5.91 6.11 -13.27
CA VAL A 61 5.05 7.31 -13.30
C VAL A 61 4.86 7.86 -14.71
N GLN A 62 5.85 7.74 -15.60
CA GLN A 62 5.73 8.18 -16.99
C GLN A 62 5.03 7.16 -17.89
N SER A 63 4.78 5.95 -17.41
CA SER A 63 4.20 4.85 -18.21
C SER A 63 2.80 4.43 -17.76
N GLY A 64 2.16 5.13 -16.81
CA GLY A 64 0.77 4.88 -16.43
C GLY A 64 0.56 4.37 -15.01
N ILE A 65 1.60 4.21 -14.20
CA ILE A 65 1.48 3.82 -12.78
C ILE A 65 1.47 5.10 -11.93
N ASN A 66 0.37 5.37 -11.24
CA ASN A 66 0.22 6.55 -10.38
C ASN A 66 -0.07 6.23 -8.91
N PHE A 67 0.07 4.97 -8.49
CA PHE A 67 0.06 4.57 -7.09
C PHE A 67 1.46 4.08 -6.68
N ILE A 68 2.06 4.78 -5.70
CA ILE A 68 3.44 4.56 -5.27
C ILE A 68 3.43 4.21 -3.79
N ASP A 69 4.08 3.11 -3.40
CA ASP A 69 4.12 2.65 -2.01
C ASP A 69 5.56 2.52 -1.49
N THR A 70 5.76 2.96 -0.27
CA THR A 70 7.04 2.86 0.44
C THR A 70 6.84 2.69 1.95
N SER A 71 7.90 2.77 2.72
CA SER A 71 7.89 2.86 4.18
C SER A 71 9.18 3.49 4.69
N LEU A 72 9.09 4.17 5.82
CA LEU A 72 10.22 4.85 6.45
C LEU A 72 11.37 3.87 6.77
N ASN A 73 11.06 2.66 7.22
CA ASN A 73 12.08 1.66 7.55
C ASN A 73 12.71 0.96 6.33
N TYR A 74 12.11 1.09 5.14
CA TYR A 74 12.64 0.42 3.94
C TYR A 74 14.01 0.97 3.55
N ARG A 75 14.98 0.05 3.44
CA ARG A 75 16.37 0.39 3.13
C ARG A 75 16.91 1.53 4.01
N ASN A 76 16.52 1.54 5.27
CA ASN A 76 16.92 2.57 6.24
C ASN A 76 16.63 4.01 5.74
N GLN A 77 15.37 4.29 5.38
CA GLN A 77 14.88 5.57 4.83
C GLN A 77 15.29 5.86 3.36
N LEU A 78 16.20 5.09 2.76
CA LEU A 78 16.65 5.35 1.39
C LEU A 78 15.52 5.18 0.37
N SER A 79 14.57 4.26 0.61
CA SER A 79 13.43 4.07 -0.29
C SER A 79 12.59 5.33 -0.43
N GLU A 80 12.23 5.99 0.68
CA GLU A 80 11.52 7.27 0.62
C GLU A 80 12.34 8.37 -0.06
N ARG A 81 13.64 8.47 0.24
CA ARG A 81 14.52 9.48 -0.35
C ARG A 81 14.69 9.32 -1.85
N ASN A 82 14.84 8.09 -2.33
CA ASN A 82 14.96 7.81 -3.78
C ASN A 82 13.64 8.10 -4.52
N ILE A 83 12.49 7.74 -3.94
CA ILE A 83 11.19 8.12 -4.48
C ILE A 83 11.04 9.65 -4.51
N GLY A 84 11.38 10.33 -3.41
CA GLY A 84 11.34 11.79 -3.32
C GLY A 84 12.19 12.46 -4.40
N ALA A 85 13.43 11.99 -4.61
CA ALA A 85 14.33 12.51 -5.65
C ALA A 85 13.78 12.29 -7.07
N ALA A 86 13.19 11.11 -7.34
CA ALA A 86 12.57 10.83 -8.64
C ALA A 86 11.35 11.72 -8.89
N LEU A 87 10.45 11.86 -7.91
CA LEU A 87 9.27 12.71 -7.99
C LEU A 87 9.62 14.18 -8.14
N GLU A 88 10.63 14.67 -7.40
CA GLU A 88 11.10 16.05 -7.52
C GLU A 88 11.51 16.38 -8.96
N ARG A 89 12.32 15.52 -9.59
CA ARG A 89 12.74 15.71 -10.99
C ARG A 89 11.57 15.70 -11.97
N LEU A 90 10.59 14.80 -11.77
CA LEU A 90 9.40 14.72 -12.62
C LEU A 90 8.52 15.97 -12.46
N LEU A 91 8.32 16.45 -11.24
CA LEU A 91 7.55 17.66 -10.94
C LEU A 91 8.22 18.91 -11.53
N GLN A 92 9.54 19.06 -11.32
CA GLN A 92 10.32 20.19 -11.85
C GLN A 92 10.34 20.23 -13.38
N SER A 93 10.36 19.07 -14.04
CA SER A 93 10.32 18.97 -15.50
C SER A 93 8.91 19.11 -16.10
N GLY A 94 7.87 19.24 -15.27
CA GLY A 94 6.49 19.34 -15.71
C GLY A 94 5.91 18.05 -16.33
N LYS A 95 6.59 16.92 -16.18
CA LYS A 95 6.12 15.62 -16.70
C LYS A 95 4.94 15.07 -15.91
N ILE A 96 4.83 15.46 -14.65
CA ILE A 96 3.70 15.12 -13.78
C ILE A 96 3.38 16.30 -12.86
N ALA A 97 2.13 16.44 -12.45
CA ALA A 97 1.71 17.35 -11.38
C ALA A 97 1.45 16.58 -10.09
N ARG A 98 1.58 17.27 -8.92
CA ARG A 98 1.41 16.63 -7.59
C ARG A 98 0.02 16.00 -7.42
N ASP A 99 -0.98 16.55 -8.05
CA ASP A 99 -2.37 16.07 -7.96
C ASP A 99 -2.66 14.83 -8.82
N GLU A 100 -1.70 14.34 -9.61
CA GLU A 100 -1.87 13.25 -10.56
C GLU A 100 -1.49 11.87 -10.02
N PHE A 101 -0.80 11.79 -8.89
CA PHE A 101 -0.36 10.51 -8.29
C PHE A 101 -0.68 10.45 -6.79
N ALA A 102 -0.94 9.24 -6.30
CA ALA A 102 -1.08 8.92 -4.89
C ALA A 102 0.22 8.30 -4.36
N ILE A 103 0.66 8.76 -3.19
CA ILE A 103 1.81 8.21 -2.46
C ILE A 103 1.37 7.66 -1.11
N SER A 104 1.78 6.44 -0.81
CA SER A 104 1.60 5.83 0.49
C SER A 104 2.94 5.54 1.17
N THR A 105 2.98 5.71 2.49
CA THR A 105 4.12 5.30 3.33
C THR A 105 3.62 4.83 4.70
N LYS A 106 4.53 4.30 5.51
CA LYS A 106 4.20 3.58 6.74
C LYS A 106 5.18 3.90 7.86
N ALA A 107 4.71 3.86 9.10
CA ALA A 107 5.54 3.86 10.30
C ALA A 107 5.01 2.87 11.35
N GLY A 108 5.92 2.38 12.19
CA GLY A 108 5.68 1.39 13.24
C GLY A 108 7.01 0.87 13.78
N TYR A 109 7.99 0.66 12.91
CA TYR A 109 9.31 0.16 13.30
C TYR A 109 10.28 1.29 13.63
N LEU A 110 11.09 1.08 14.68
CA LEU A 110 12.19 1.95 15.03
C LEU A 110 13.29 1.84 13.96
N VAL A 111 13.66 2.97 13.39
CA VAL A 111 14.71 3.04 12.37
C VAL A 111 16.01 3.54 13.00
N ALA A 112 17.10 2.81 12.81
CA ALA A 112 18.39 3.14 13.37
C ALA A 112 18.83 4.57 12.95
N GLY A 113 19.27 5.37 13.91
CA GLY A 113 19.68 6.79 13.69
C GLY A 113 18.53 7.76 13.46
N ALA A 114 17.27 7.28 13.43
CA ALA A 114 16.09 8.13 13.26
C ALA A 114 15.24 8.27 14.53
N VAL A 115 15.56 7.52 15.59
CA VAL A 115 14.80 7.51 16.83
C VAL A 115 15.70 7.88 18.01
N THR A 116 15.23 8.77 18.86
CA THR A 116 15.87 9.17 20.11
C THR A 116 14.90 8.97 21.28
N SER A 117 15.40 8.89 22.51
CA SER A 117 14.56 8.86 23.73
C SER A 117 13.65 10.09 23.86
N ALA A 118 13.91 11.16 23.09
CA ALA A 118 13.03 12.32 23.01
C ALA A 118 11.76 12.06 22.21
N VAL A 119 11.70 10.98 21.41
CA VAL A 119 10.62 10.70 20.46
C VAL A 119 9.81 9.47 20.84
N VAL A 120 10.44 8.48 21.48
CA VAL A 120 9.82 7.25 21.94
C VAL A 120 10.30 6.92 23.35
N GLU A 121 9.39 6.58 24.24
CA GLU A 121 9.71 6.07 25.57
C GLU A 121 9.90 4.56 25.52
N LYS A 122 10.70 4.02 26.46
CA LYS A 122 10.94 2.58 26.51
C LYS A 122 9.64 1.77 26.68
N ALA A 123 8.66 2.33 27.40
CA ALA A 123 7.35 1.72 27.63
C ALA A 123 6.50 1.67 26.37
N ASP A 124 6.78 2.52 25.36
CA ASP A 124 6.05 2.53 24.09
C ASP A 124 6.56 1.43 23.14
N VAL A 125 7.77 0.93 23.35
CA VAL A 125 8.43 -0.01 22.45
C VAL A 125 8.01 -1.44 22.78
N VAL A 126 7.58 -2.15 21.76
CA VAL A 126 7.09 -3.53 21.83
C VAL A 126 7.96 -4.44 20.94
N GLY A 127 8.14 -5.68 21.34
CA GLY A 127 8.89 -6.69 20.60
C GLY A 127 10.31 -6.23 20.23
N GLU A 128 10.72 -6.49 19.01
CA GLU A 128 12.06 -6.15 18.49
C GLU A 128 12.20 -4.69 18.02
N GLY A 129 11.35 -3.80 18.50
CA GLY A 129 11.44 -2.37 18.15
C GLY A 129 10.28 -1.85 17.30
N HIS A 130 9.07 -2.14 17.74
CA HIS A 130 7.85 -1.55 17.20
C HIS A 130 7.27 -0.52 18.17
N ALA A 131 6.68 0.56 17.65
CA ALA A 131 5.96 1.55 18.43
C ALA A 131 4.91 2.26 17.56
N MET A 132 3.76 2.58 18.16
CA MET A 132 2.72 3.40 17.52
C MET A 132 2.18 4.50 18.44
N SER A 133 2.97 4.93 19.45
CA SER A 133 2.57 6.06 20.27
C SER A 133 2.44 7.34 19.45
N PRO A 134 1.50 8.25 19.78
CA PRO A 134 1.25 9.48 19.02
C PRO A 134 2.49 10.31 18.76
N ARG A 135 3.37 10.43 19.77
CA ARG A 135 4.62 11.19 19.67
C ARG A 135 5.59 10.58 18.68
N PHE A 136 5.74 9.26 18.70
CA PHE A 136 6.56 8.52 17.75
C PHE A 136 6.02 8.68 16.32
N LEU A 137 4.72 8.42 16.10
CA LEU A 137 4.11 8.54 14.78
C LEU A 137 4.19 9.97 14.22
N THR A 138 4.06 10.99 15.05
CA THR A 138 4.22 12.40 14.64
C THR A 138 5.62 12.66 14.10
N ASP A 139 6.68 12.21 14.79
CA ASP A 139 8.06 12.34 14.32
C ASP A 139 8.29 11.55 13.03
N GLN A 140 7.80 10.32 12.97
CA GLN A 140 7.97 9.48 11.78
C GLN A 140 7.25 10.06 10.55
N LEU A 141 6.04 10.59 10.70
CA LEU A 141 5.32 11.29 9.64
C LEU A 141 6.10 12.55 9.17
N TYR A 142 6.65 13.32 10.09
CA TYR A 142 7.49 14.46 9.71
C TYR A 142 8.71 14.04 8.88
N ARG A 143 9.38 12.93 9.26
CA ARG A 143 10.54 12.39 8.54
C ARG A 143 10.15 11.88 7.15
N SER A 144 9.06 11.14 7.05
CA SER A 144 8.53 10.66 5.76
C SER A 144 8.24 11.80 4.80
N ARG A 145 7.55 12.85 5.27
CA ARG A 145 7.28 14.05 4.47
C ARG A 145 8.57 14.74 4.01
N LYS A 146 9.58 14.80 4.88
CA LYS A 146 10.89 15.37 4.55
C LYS A 146 11.65 14.52 3.53
N ASN A 147 11.70 13.20 3.73
CA ASN A 147 12.38 12.26 2.81
C ASN A 147 11.76 12.29 1.42
N LEU A 148 10.42 12.28 1.35
CA LEU A 148 9.65 12.34 0.10
C LEU A 148 9.61 13.74 -0.52
N GLY A 149 9.97 14.79 0.22
CA GLY A 149 9.91 16.17 -0.25
C GLY A 149 8.48 16.70 -0.42
N LEU A 150 7.46 16.07 0.18
CA LEU A 150 6.04 16.37 -0.01
C LEU A 150 5.42 17.00 1.26
N ALA A 151 4.56 17.99 1.06
CA ALA A 151 3.84 18.64 2.16
C ALA A 151 2.71 17.74 2.71
N THR A 152 2.07 16.94 1.86
CA THR A 152 1.01 16.01 2.23
C THR A 152 1.31 14.61 1.69
N ILE A 153 1.17 13.59 2.53
CA ILE A 153 1.17 12.17 2.14
C ILE A 153 -0.29 11.76 1.87
N ASP A 154 -0.55 11.04 0.78
CA ASP A 154 -1.93 10.66 0.44
C ASP A 154 -2.45 9.56 1.36
N VAL A 155 -1.66 8.53 1.66
CA VAL A 155 -2.03 7.47 2.60
C VAL A 155 -0.89 7.18 3.58
N PHE A 156 -1.16 7.25 4.88
CA PHE A 156 -0.19 6.92 5.93
C PHE A 156 -0.66 5.70 6.71
N TYR A 157 0.11 4.63 6.73
CA TYR A 157 -0.26 3.39 7.41
C TYR A 157 0.44 3.22 8.76
N LEU A 158 -0.26 2.65 9.73
CA LEU A 158 0.36 1.89 10.81
C LEU A 158 0.99 0.63 10.20
N HIS A 159 2.28 0.43 10.40
CA HIS A 159 3.05 -0.65 9.78
C HIS A 159 3.12 -1.87 10.68
N ASN A 160 2.44 -2.95 10.31
CA ASN A 160 2.31 -4.21 11.06
C ASN A 160 1.87 -3.99 12.52
N PRO A 161 0.75 -3.31 12.77
CA PRO A 161 0.29 -3.06 14.12
C PRO A 161 0.00 -4.35 14.89
N GLU A 162 -0.23 -5.47 14.21
CA GLU A 162 -0.42 -6.80 14.81
C GLU A 162 0.74 -7.23 15.72
N VAL A 163 1.94 -6.70 15.52
CA VAL A 163 3.09 -6.94 16.43
C VAL A 163 2.77 -6.51 17.85
N GLU A 164 2.04 -5.41 18.02
CA GLU A 164 1.63 -4.97 19.36
C GLU A 164 0.45 -5.77 19.90
N LEU A 165 -0.45 -6.26 19.04
CA LEU A 165 -1.54 -7.14 19.45
C LEU A 165 -1.00 -8.46 20.03
N ASP A 166 -0.03 -9.07 19.38
CA ASP A 166 0.59 -10.33 19.81
C ASP A 166 1.29 -10.22 21.19
N GLU A 167 1.85 -9.06 21.51
CA GLU A 167 2.62 -8.83 22.73
C GLU A 167 1.79 -8.25 23.89
N LEU A 168 0.78 -7.44 23.62
CA LEU A 168 0.05 -6.68 24.64
C LEU A 168 -1.35 -7.25 24.94
N GLY A 169 -1.92 -8.03 24.02
CA GLY A 169 -3.30 -8.45 24.07
C GLY A 169 -4.28 -7.35 23.60
N GLU A 170 -5.54 -7.75 23.42
CA GLU A 170 -6.55 -6.93 22.73
C GLU A 170 -6.83 -5.57 23.39
N ASP A 171 -7.03 -5.53 24.70
CA ASP A 171 -7.51 -4.32 25.39
C ASP A 171 -6.47 -3.20 25.32
N GLU A 172 -5.22 -3.50 25.63
CA GLU A 172 -4.13 -2.53 25.54
C GLU A 172 -3.84 -2.16 24.10
N PHE A 173 -3.83 -3.14 23.19
CA PHE A 173 -3.63 -2.91 21.77
C PHE A 173 -4.64 -1.90 21.20
N TYR A 174 -5.94 -2.13 21.39
CA TYR A 174 -6.95 -1.22 20.83
C TYR A 174 -6.98 0.15 21.53
N THR A 175 -6.56 0.23 22.80
CA THR A 175 -6.30 1.52 23.46
C THR A 175 -5.20 2.30 22.75
N ARG A 176 -4.12 1.65 22.34
CA ARG A 176 -3.04 2.27 21.55
C ARG A 176 -3.49 2.61 20.12
N VAL A 177 -4.30 1.79 19.49
CA VAL A 177 -4.91 2.09 18.19
C VAL A 177 -5.77 3.36 18.28
N GLU A 178 -6.59 3.51 19.31
CA GLU A 178 -7.39 4.71 19.53
C GLU A 178 -6.51 5.97 19.63
N ALA A 179 -5.46 5.92 20.45
CA ALA A 179 -4.52 7.04 20.60
C ALA A 179 -3.79 7.36 19.26
N ALA A 180 -3.37 6.33 18.53
CA ALA A 180 -2.74 6.50 17.22
C ALA A 180 -3.72 7.11 16.19
N PHE A 181 -4.97 6.63 16.13
CA PHE A 181 -5.98 7.15 15.22
C PHE A 181 -6.38 8.58 15.53
N ALA A 182 -6.48 8.96 16.81
CA ALA A 182 -6.71 10.35 17.19
C ALA A 182 -5.61 11.28 16.65
N MET A 183 -4.33 10.89 16.75
CA MET A 183 -3.21 11.63 16.16
C MET A 183 -3.27 11.68 14.63
N LEU A 184 -3.68 10.59 13.99
CA LEU A 184 -3.78 10.54 12.54
C LEU A 184 -4.94 11.41 12.01
N GLU A 185 -6.07 11.48 12.70
CA GLU A 185 -7.16 12.41 12.37
C GLU A 185 -6.72 13.88 12.57
N GLU A 186 -5.93 14.19 13.60
CA GLU A 186 -5.30 15.52 13.74
C GLU A 186 -4.37 15.81 12.55
N ALA A 187 -3.55 14.85 12.13
CA ALA A 187 -2.67 15.00 10.97
C ALA A 187 -3.45 15.20 9.65
N VAL A 188 -4.63 14.60 9.52
CA VAL A 188 -5.58 14.88 8.41
C VAL A 188 -6.10 16.32 8.48
N SER A 189 -6.56 16.75 9.64
CA SER A 189 -7.07 18.12 9.86
C SER A 189 -6.01 19.17 9.54
N ASP A 190 -4.75 18.88 9.85
CA ASP A 190 -3.59 19.72 9.55
C ASP A 190 -3.14 19.67 8.08
N GLY A 191 -3.77 18.82 7.25
CA GLY A 191 -3.40 18.62 5.85
C GLY A 191 -2.05 17.92 5.64
N LYS A 192 -1.51 17.26 6.67
CA LYS A 192 -0.26 16.50 6.60
C LYS A 192 -0.43 15.14 5.91
N ILE A 193 -1.61 14.54 6.06
CA ILE A 193 -2.04 13.33 5.36
C ILE A 193 -3.47 13.51 4.83
N ARG A 194 -3.89 12.69 3.86
CA ARG A 194 -5.28 12.67 3.39
C ARG A 194 -6.09 11.55 4.00
N TYR A 195 -5.51 10.38 4.01
CA TYR A 195 -6.09 9.14 4.51
C TYR A 195 -5.05 8.42 5.38
N TYR A 196 -5.56 7.55 6.24
CA TYR A 196 -4.71 6.63 6.97
C TYR A 196 -5.29 5.22 6.96
N GLY A 197 -4.47 4.25 7.41
CA GLY A 197 -4.85 2.85 7.41
C GLY A 197 -3.93 1.97 8.23
N ALA A 198 -4.07 0.66 8.05
CA ALA A 198 -3.19 -0.34 8.59
C ALA A 198 -2.58 -1.18 7.47
N ALA A 199 -1.26 -1.34 7.47
CA ALA A 199 -0.53 -2.23 6.59
C ALA A 199 -0.01 -3.40 7.41
N THR A 200 -0.46 -4.61 7.11
CA THR A 200 -0.20 -5.81 7.90
C THR A 200 0.56 -6.85 7.09
N TRP A 201 1.26 -7.74 7.79
CA TRP A 201 1.75 -8.97 7.17
C TRP A 201 0.84 -10.15 7.49
N GLY A 202 0.50 -10.37 8.76
CA GLY A 202 -0.36 -11.43 9.25
C GLY A 202 -1.75 -10.97 9.70
N GLY A 203 -1.87 -9.74 10.19
CA GLY A 203 -3.00 -9.28 10.98
C GLY A 203 -4.38 -9.49 10.37
N PHE A 204 -4.54 -9.34 9.06
CA PHE A 204 -5.81 -9.58 8.36
C PHE A 204 -5.91 -10.95 7.67
N ARG A 205 -4.96 -11.84 7.91
CA ARG A 205 -4.87 -13.18 7.28
C ARG A 205 -4.91 -14.32 8.30
N GLN A 206 -5.27 -14.05 9.53
CA GLN A 206 -5.40 -15.03 10.62
C GLN A 206 -6.87 -15.17 10.99
N ALA A 207 -7.33 -16.42 11.18
CA ALA A 207 -8.69 -16.69 11.62
C ALA A 207 -8.88 -16.42 13.12
N GLU A 208 -7.82 -16.65 13.91
CA GLU A 208 -7.77 -16.43 15.34
C GLU A 208 -6.66 -15.43 15.69
N ASN A 209 -6.87 -14.58 16.67
CA ASN A 209 -5.94 -13.54 17.11
C ASN A 209 -5.54 -12.53 16.02
N GLY A 210 -6.33 -12.41 14.95
CA GLY A 210 -6.12 -11.43 13.91
C GLY A 210 -6.70 -10.05 14.25
N LEU A 211 -6.36 -9.06 13.43
CA LEU A 211 -6.93 -7.72 13.54
C LEU A 211 -8.39 -7.71 13.12
N SER A 212 -9.26 -7.09 13.91
CA SER A 212 -10.63 -6.83 13.53
C SER A 212 -10.73 -5.50 12.74
N LEU A 213 -10.98 -5.60 11.43
CA LEU A 213 -11.19 -4.42 10.58
C LEU A 213 -12.40 -3.60 11.05
N ARG A 214 -13.48 -4.28 11.46
CA ARG A 214 -14.67 -3.62 12.01
C ARG A 214 -14.37 -2.83 13.28
N ARG A 215 -13.64 -3.42 14.23
CA ARG A 215 -13.27 -2.75 15.48
C ARG A 215 -12.37 -1.53 15.21
N MET A 216 -11.44 -1.63 14.27
CA MET A 216 -10.62 -0.48 13.86
C MET A 216 -11.48 0.63 13.23
N GLU A 217 -12.44 0.30 12.37
CA GLU A 217 -13.36 1.28 11.79
C GLU A 217 -14.27 1.91 12.85
N GLU A 218 -14.78 1.14 13.79
CA GLU A 218 -15.59 1.63 14.93
C GLU A 218 -14.78 2.63 15.78
N ILE A 219 -13.50 2.38 16.03
CA ILE A 219 -12.61 3.32 16.73
C ILE A 219 -12.46 4.61 15.91
N ALA A 220 -12.16 4.51 14.61
CA ALA A 220 -12.05 5.68 13.75
C ALA A 220 -13.37 6.51 13.75
N ARG A 221 -14.50 5.82 13.69
CA ARG A 221 -15.83 6.42 13.74
C ARG A 221 -16.12 7.07 15.10
N SER A 222 -15.67 6.51 16.20
CA SER A 222 -15.84 7.10 17.53
C SER A 222 -15.07 8.42 17.67
N ILE A 223 -13.92 8.54 17.00
CA ILE A 223 -13.05 9.73 17.05
C ILE A 223 -13.58 10.85 16.12
N ALA A 224 -13.90 10.53 14.87
CA ALA A 224 -14.17 11.53 13.83
C ALA A 224 -15.55 11.38 13.14
N GLY A 225 -16.43 10.52 13.68
CA GLY A 225 -17.74 10.26 13.11
C GLY A 225 -17.66 9.57 11.74
N GLY A 226 -18.71 9.69 10.94
CA GLY A 226 -18.79 9.09 9.60
C GLY A 226 -17.83 9.69 8.58
N LEU A 227 -17.15 10.80 8.91
CA LEU A 227 -16.19 11.47 8.03
C LEU A 227 -14.73 11.11 8.34
N HIS A 228 -14.50 10.14 9.23
CA HIS A 228 -13.15 9.65 9.55
C HIS A 228 -12.36 9.30 8.28
N LYS A 229 -11.04 9.29 8.38
CA LYS A 229 -10.13 9.06 7.24
C LYS A 229 -9.36 7.74 7.31
N PHE A 230 -9.78 6.82 8.15
CA PHE A 230 -9.39 5.41 8.08
C PHE A 230 -10.07 4.78 6.86
N ARG A 231 -9.37 4.76 5.72
CA ARG A 231 -9.94 4.42 4.41
C ARG A 231 -9.11 3.42 3.62
N PHE A 232 -7.99 2.98 4.15
CA PHE A 232 -7.12 2.04 3.45
C PHE A 232 -6.65 0.91 4.37
N ILE A 233 -6.59 -0.30 3.83
CA ILE A 233 -5.79 -1.38 4.42
C ILE A 233 -4.80 -1.90 3.38
N GLN A 234 -3.67 -2.41 3.87
CA GLN A 234 -2.70 -3.11 3.05
C GLN A 234 -2.42 -4.47 3.66
N LEU A 235 -2.47 -5.53 2.84
CA LEU A 235 -2.26 -6.90 3.28
C LEU A 235 -1.59 -7.72 2.17
N PRO A 236 -0.83 -8.79 2.48
CA PRO A 236 -0.32 -9.69 1.47
C PRO A 236 -1.46 -10.45 0.80
N PHE A 237 -1.46 -10.44 -0.54
CA PHE A 237 -2.37 -11.27 -1.31
C PHE A 237 -1.71 -11.71 -2.63
N ASN A 238 -1.72 -13.01 -2.91
CA ASN A 238 -1.19 -13.61 -4.12
C ASN A 238 -1.65 -15.06 -4.26
N LEU A 239 -1.23 -15.76 -5.31
CA LEU A 239 -1.56 -17.16 -5.59
C LEU A 239 -1.22 -18.15 -4.46
N ALA A 240 -0.23 -17.85 -3.63
CA ALA A 240 0.21 -18.68 -2.50
C ALA A 240 -0.33 -18.17 -1.15
N MET A 241 -0.95 -17.00 -1.12
CA MET A 241 -1.44 -16.33 0.10
C MET A 241 -2.86 -15.77 -0.15
N PRO A 242 -3.87 -16.62 -0.39
CA PRO A 242 -5.24 -16.19 -0.71
C PRO A 242 -6.14 -16.03 0.53
N GLU A 243 -5.59 -16.08 1.74
CA GLU A 243 -6.34 -16.18 2.99
C GLU A 243 -7.31 -15.01 3.18
N ALA A 244 -6.93 -13.79 2.78
CA ALA A 244 -7.81 -12.62 2.90
C ALA A 244 -9.14 -12.77 2.11
N LEU A 245 -9.17 -13.59 1.06
CA LEU A 245 -10.38 -13.94 0.32
C LEU A 245 -11.05 -15.20 0.88
N GLN A 246 -10.28 -16.18 1.35
CA GLN A 246 -10.76 -17.51 1.69
C GLN A 246 -11.24 -17.67 3.13
N LEU A 247 -10.55 -17.02 4.07
CA LEU A 247 -10.96 -17.06 5.47
C LEU A 247 -12.27 -16.28 5.66
N ARG A 248 -13.21 -16.92 6.34
CA ARG A 248 -14.54 -16.38 6.58
C ARG A 248 -14.82 -16.33 8.07
N ASP A 249 -15.46 -15.25 8.49
CA ASP A 249 -16.02 -15.14 9.85
C ASP A 249 -17.29 -16.02 10.01
N GLU A 250 -17.91 -15.95 11.19
CA GLU A 250 -19.15 -16.70 11.49
C GLU A 250 -20.32 -16.29 10.58
N ALA A 251 -20.31 -15.07 10.04
CA ALA A 251 -21.28 -14.57 9.09
C ALA A 251 -20.98 -14.99 7.62
N GLY A 252 -19.91 -15.75 7.40
CA GLY A 252 -19.45 -16.18 6.08
C GLY A 252 -18.76 -15.07 5.26
N ARG A 253 -18.29 -13.98 5.91
CA ARG A 253 -17.66 -12.84 5.27
C ARG A 253 -16.14 -12.87 5.41
N SER A 254 -15.45 -12.54 4.33
CA SER A 254 -13.99 -12.35 4.35
C SER A 254 -13.62 -10.92 4.76
N VAL A 255 -12.34 -10.68 5.04
CA VAL A 255 -11.85 -9.30 5.28
C VAL A 255 -12.05 -8.41 4.06
N LEU A 256 -11.96 -8.96 2.84
CA LEU A 256 -12.23 -8.21 1.61
C LEU A 256 -13.71 -7.81 1.51
N ASP A 257 -14.64 -8.72 1.89
CA ASP A 257 -16.06 -8.40 1.95
C ASP A 257 -16.35 -7.30 2.97
N HIS A 258 -15.69 -7.33 4.14
CA HIS A 258 -15.82 -6.27 5.14
C HIS A 258 -15.25 -4.94 4.66
N ALA A 259 -14.11 -4.94 3.95
CA ALA A 259 -13.52 -3.72 3.39
C ALA A 259 -14.48 -3.03 2.41
N VAL A 260 -15.13 -3.81 1.53
CA VAL A 260 -16.16 -3.29 0.60
C VAL A 260 -17.35 -2.69 1.37
N ASP A 261 -17.89 -3.39 2.39
CA ASP A 261 -19.02 -2.90 3.18
C ASP A 261 -18.71 -1.60 3.95
N LEU A 262 -17.45 -1.42 4.37
CA LEU A 262 -17.00 -0.28 5.17
C LEU A 262 -16.45 0.87 4.32
N ASP A 263 -16.49 0.77 2.99
CA ASP A 263 -15.89 1.72 2.06
C ASP A 263 -14.40 1.95 2.37
N ILE A 264 -13.65 0.84 2.51
CA ILE A 264 -12.22 0.81 2.76
C ILE A 264 -11.52 0.19 1.56
N SER A 265 -10.58 0.92 0.96
CA SER A 265 -9.78 0.45 -0.17
C SER A 265 -8.70 -0.53 0.28
N VAL A 266 -8.51 -1.59 -0.50
CA VAL A 266 -7.55 -2.66 -0.22
C VAL A 266 -6.38 -2.62 -1.20
N VAL A 267 -5.18 -2.52 -0.65
CA VAL A 267 -3.92 -2.55 -1.38
C VAL A 267 -3.23 -3.89 -1.10
N ALA A 268 -3.10 -4.73 -2.13
CA ALA A 268 -2.46 -6.03 -1.99
C ALA A 268 -0.95 -5.92 -2.09
N SER A 269 -0.23 -6.21 -1.02
CA SER A 269 1.23 -6.34 -1.03
C SER A 269 1.67 -7.74 -1.43
N ALA A 270 2.96 -7.91 -1.73
CA ALA A 270 3.57 -9.20 -2.09
C ALA A 270 2.91 -9.92 -3.28
N SER A 271 2.32 -9.19 -4.24
CA SER A 271 1.56 -9.76 -5.37
C SER A 271 2.32 -10.81 -6.19
N ILE A 272 3.65 -10.72 -6.26
CA ILE A 272 4.53 -11.73 -6.87
C ILE A 272 5.39 -12.50 -5.86
N LEU A 273 5.02 -12.46 -4.56
CA LEU A 273 5.70 -13.15 -3.45
C LEU A 273 7.23 -12.95 -3.50
N GLN A 274 7.69 -11.69 -3.55
CA GLN A 274 9.12 -11.35 -3.64
C GLN A 274 9.83 -12.09 -4.79
N SER A 275 9.24 -12.07 -5.98
CA SER A 275 9.69 -12.73 -7.22
C SER A 275 9.55 -14.26 -7.25
N ARG A 276 9.08 -14.92 -6.20
CA ARG A 276 8.88 -16.39 -6.19
C ARG A 276 7.79 -16.84 -7.15
N LEU A 277 6.81 -15.99 -7.45
CA LEU A 277 5.72 -16.25 -8.39
C LEU A 277 5.99 -15.67 -9.80
N ALA A 278 7.19 -15.13 -10.03
CA ALA A 278 7.55 -14.58 -11.32
C ALA A 278 7.99 -15.64 -12.35
N GLN A 279 8.14 -16.90 -11.93
CA GLN A 279 8.54 -18.02 -12.78
C GLN A 279 7.97 -19.33 -12.24
N GLY A 280 7.70 -20.27 -13.16
CA GLY A 280 7.32 -21.65 -12.83
C GLY A 280 5.88 -21.80 -12.35
N LEU A 281 4.98 -20.93 -12.76
CA LEU A 281 3.56 -21.08 -12.47
C LEU A 281 2.98 -22.32 -13.20
N PRO A 282 1.99 -23.02 -12.59
CA PRO A 282 1.32 -24.14 -13.22
C PRO A 282 0.73 -23.80 -14.58
N GLY A 283 0.81 -24.73 -15.55
CA GLY A 283 0.33 -24.52 -16.92
C GLY A 283 -1.15 -24.14 -17.01
N VAL A 284 -1.98 -24.60 -16.08
CA VAL A 284 -3.39 -24.23 -16.01
C VAL A 284 -3.59 -22.70 -15.85
N LEU A 285 -2.67 -21.99 -15.21
CA LEU A 285 -2.75 -20.54 -15.11
C LEU A 285 -2.45 -19.84 -16.45
N HIS A 286 -1.61 -20.44 -17.29
CA HIS A 286 -1.36 -19.94 -18.65
C HIS A 286 -2.59 -20.05 -19.54
N GLU A 287 -3.39 -21.11 -19.34
CA GLU A 287 -4.63 -21.33 -20.10
C GLU A 287 -5.77 -20.41 -19.64
N ARG A 288 -5.80 -20.09 -18.35
CA ARG A 288 -6.87 -19.28 -17.75
C ARG A 288 -6.58 -17.78 -17.72
N LEU A 289 -5.33 -17.39 -17.53
CA LEU A 289 -4.86 -15.98 -17.53
C LEU A 289 -4.22 -15.67 -18.89
N LYS A 290 -5.06 -15.57 -19.92
CA LYS A 290 -4.64 -15.35 -21.31
C LYS A 290 -4.20 -13.92 -21.59
N GLY A 291 -3.51 -13.71 -22.72
CA GLY A 291 -3.09 -12.39 -23.18
C GLY A 291 -1.86 -11.82 -22.43
N LEU A 292 -1.24 -12.63 -21.57
CA LEU A 292 -0.09 -12.25 -20.76
C LEU A 292 1.15 -13.05 -21.18
N GLU A 293 2.30 -12.40 -21.17
CA GLU A 293 3.54 -12.99 -21.70
C GLU A 293 4.31 -13.76 -20.61
N THR A 294 4.37 -13.22 -19.37
CA THR A 294 5.22 -13.78 -18.31
C THR A 294 4.41 -14.27 -17.11
N ASP A 295 5.03 -15.11 -16.28
CA ASP A 295 4.42 -15.58 -15.04
C ASP A 295 4.26 -14.44 -14.02
N ALA A 296 5.17 -13.46 -14.02
CA ALA A 296 5.03 -12.26 -13.21
C ALA A 296 3.73 -11.51 -13.56
N GLN A 297 3.45 -11.30 -14.85
CA GLN A 297 2.20 -10.69 -15.30
C GLN A 297 0.98 -11.52 -14.87
N ARG A 298 1.02 -12.85 -14.95
CA ARG A 298 -0.08 -13.73 -14.51
C ARG A 298 -0.32 -13.64 -13.01
N ALA A 299 0.74 -13.62 -12.19
CA ALA A 299 0.60 -13.45 -10.75
C ALA A 299 0.02 -12.08 -10.38
N ILE A 300 0.42 -11.02 -11.07
CA ILE A 300 -0.15 -9.67 -10.91
C ILE A 300 -1.62 -9.65 -11.35
N GLN A 301 -1.93 -10.25 -12.50
CA GLN A 301 -3.29 -10.33 -13.02
C GLN A 301 -4.23 -11.07 -12.07
N PHE A 302 -3.77 -12.17 -11.47
CA PHE A 302 -4.53 -12.87 -10.42
C PHE A 302 -4.90 -11.91 -9.29
N THR A 303 -3.91 -11.18 -8.76
CA THR A 303 -4.12 -10.27 -7.63
C THR A 303 -5.05 -9.11 -8.00
N ARG A 304 -4.81 -8.42 -9.12
CA ARG A 304 -5.61 -7.26 -9.54
C ARG A 304 -7.03 -7.61 -10.02
N SER A 305 -7.29 -8.89 -10.33
CA SER A 305 -8.62 -9.38 -10.67
C SER A 305 -9.42 -9.89 -9.45
N THR A 306 -8.82 -9.86 -8.26
CA THR A 306 -9.50 -10.33 -7.04
C THR A 306 -10.56 -9.33 -6.60
N PRO A 307 -11.83 -9.75 -6.45
CA PRO A 307 -12.88 -8.87 -5.94
C PRO A 307 -12.51 -8.28 -4.57
N GLY A 308 -12.67 -6.97 -4.44
CA GLY A 308 -12.35 -6.25 -3.22
C GLY A 308 -10.87 -5.85 -3.07
N ILE A 309 -10.01 -6.13 -4.07
CA ILE A 309 -8.65 -5.58 -4.14
C ILE A 309 -8.62 -4.44 -5.17
N ASP A 310 -8.16 -3.27 -4.74
CA ASP A 310 -8.06 -2.10 -5.60
C ASP A 310 -6.70 -2.04 -6.31
N VAL A 311 -5.60 -2.22 -5.57
CA VAL A 311 -4.24 -2.08 -6.12
C VAL A 311 -3.39 -3.30 -5.81
N ALA A 312 -2.78 -3.89 -6.81
CA ALA A 312 -1.74 -4.90 -6.68
C ALA A 312 -0.36 -4.23 -6.64
N LEU A 313 0.31 -4.23 -5.48
CA LEU A 313 1.65 -3.67 -5.32
C LEU A 313 2.72 -4.68 -5.76
N VAL A 314 3.65 -4.20 -6.56
CA VAL A 314 4.82 -4.96 -6.99
C VAL A 314 6.10 -4.19 -6.71
N GLY A 315 7.05 -4.82 -6.04
CA GLY A 315 8.40 -4.30 -5.87
C GLY A 315 9.14 -4.30 -7.21
N MET A 316 9.43 -3.12 -7.74
CA MET A 316 10.11 -2.96 -9.03
C MET A 316 11.30 -2.02 -8.86
N SER A 317 12.49 -2.61 -8.67
CA SER A 317 13.74 -1.85 -8.49
C SER A 317 14.46 -1.53 -9.80
N LYS A 318 13.93 -1.95 -10.96
CA LYS A 318 14.53 -1.71 -12.29
C LYS A 318 13.46 -1.29 -13.29
N ALA A 319 13.78 -0.36 -14.18
CA ALA A 319 12.89 0.09 -15.25
C ALA A 319 12.41 -1.05 -16.16
N ALA A 320 13.27 -2.05 -16.42
CA ALA A 320 12.89 -3.24 -17.20
C ALA A 320 11.75 -4.04 -16.55
N HIS A 321 11.75 -4.19 -15.22
CA HIS A 321 10.65 -4.85 -14.50
C HIS A 321 9.35 -4.02 -14.56
N VAL A 322 9.46 -2.69 -14.56
CA VAL A 322 8.28 -1.81 -14.76
C VAL A 322 7.67 -2.06 -16.13
N SER A 323 8.50 -2.04 -17.17
CA SER A 323 8.05 -2.25 -18.55
C SER A 323 7.43 -3.63 -18.77
N GLU A 324 8.04 -4.68 -18.22
CA GLU A 324 7.52 -6.05 -18.28
C GLU A 324 6.16 -6.15 -17.58
N ASN A 325 6.09 -5.74 -16.31
CA ASN A 325 4.89 -5.90 -15.49
C ASN A 325 3.73 -5.03 -15.98
N LEU A 326 4.03 -3.89 -16.62
CA LEU A 326 3.01 -3.02 -17.20
C LEU A 326 2.23 -3.69 -18.37
N GLY A 327 2.71 -4.80 -18.90
CA GLY A 327 1.97 -5.62 -19.87
C GLY A 327 0.56 -5.99 -19.39
N VAL A 328 0.31 -6.09 -18.08
CA VAL A 328 -1.04 -6.31 -17.52
C VAL A 328 -2.01 -5.18 -17.82
N ALA A 329 -1.54 -3.99 -18.13
CA ALA A 329 -2.40 -2.85 -18.43
C ALA A 329 -3.15 -2.98 -19.77
N HIS A 330 -2.73 -3.89 -20.64
CA HIS A 330 -3.38 -4.16 -21.92
C HIS A 330 -4.38 -5.32 -21.87
N VAL A 331 -4.59 -5.91 -20.69
CA VAL A 331 -5.50 -7.04 -20.48
C VAL A 331 -6.49 -6.67 -19.38
N PRO A 332 -7.81 -6.70 -19.60
CA PRO A 332 -8.78 -6.39 -18.56
C PRO A 332 -8.67 -7.37 -17.39
N PRO A 333 -9.09 -6.99 -16.18
CA PRO A 333 -9.24 -7.94 -15.08
C PRO A 333 -10.08 -9.15 -15.49
N VAL A 334 -9.77 -10.32 -14.91
CA VAL A 334 -10.53 -11.54 -15.19
C VAL A 334 -11.94 -11.40 -14.64
N GLU A 335 -12.95 -11.72 -15.45
CA GLU A 335 -14.34 -11.74 -15.04
C GLU A 335 -14.55 -12.65 -13.81
N LEU A 336 -15.40 -12.23 -12.86
CA LEU A 336 -15.63 -12.94 -11.60
C LEU A 336 -15.91 -14.44 -11.78
N ALA A 337 -16.73 -14.79 -12.76
CA ALA A 337 -17.11 -16.19 -13.02
C ALA A 337 -15.88 -17.05 -13.39
N ASP A 338 -14.97 -16.51 -14.20
CA ASP A 338 -13.73 -17.18 -14.61
C ASP A 338 -12.68 -17.14 -13.51
N TYR A 339 -12.60 -16.04 -12.76
CA TYR A 339 -11.73 -15.92 -11.60
C TYR A 339 -12.02 -17.00 -10.55
N LEU A 340 -13.30 -17.22 -10.21
CA LEU A 340 -13.71 -18.25 -9.26
C LEU A 340 -13.37 -19.68 -9.71
N GLN A 341 -13.19 -19.91 -11.02
CA GLN A 341 -12.75 -21.20 -11.51
C GLN A 341 -11.27 -21.49 -11.20
N LEU A 342 -10.45 -20.46 -10.91
CA LEU A 342 -9.06 -20.67 -10.50
C LEU A 342 -8.95 -21.43 -9.17
N PHE A 343 -10.00 -21.43 -8.35
CA PHE A 343 -10.08 -22.12 -7.06
C PHE A 343 -10.82 -23.46 -7.11
N ARG A 344 -11.36 -23.84 -8.27
CA ARG A 344 -12.01 -25.14 -8.45
C ARG A 344 -10.95 -26.16 -8.90
N GLN A 345 -10.82 -27.23 -8.13
CA GLN A 345 -10.01 -28.41 -8.47
C GLN A 345 -10.67 -29.21 -9.59
#